data_c37bed5c8382daa9cfa7d01f2148b735
#
_entry.id   c37bed5c8382daa9cfa7d01f2148b735
#
_cell.length_a   1.000
_cell.length_b   1.000
_cell.length_c   1.000
_cell.angle_alpha   90.00
_cell.angle_beta   90.00
_cell.angle_gamma   90.00
#
_symmetry.space_group_name_H-M   'P 1'
#
loop_
_entity.id
_entity.type
_entity.pdbx_description
1 polymer ?
#
loop_
_entity_poly.entity_id
_entity_poly.type
_entity_poly.pdbx_seq_one_letter_code
_entity_poly.pdbx_strand_id
1 'polypeptide(L)'
;GREFTMRNGPHGVSRSSQRCLISVDRDGVLRIGSRVGISNTVIICTRSVTIGDDVKAGFGVHIMDTDFHALDPEARRGAEDRLLRRSAPVRIGNNVFLGAGTFILKGVSIGDNAVVGARSVVTRSIPSNEVWAGNPARRIRRAEEGKAPQVMERSAHA
;
A
#
# COMPACT_ATOMS: atom_id res chain seq x y z
N GLY A 1 -7.38 -14.44 -1.49
CA GLY A 1 -8.76 -13.94 -1.51
C GLY A 1 -9.44 -14.16 -2.85
N ARG A 2 -10.73 -13.94 -2.92
CA ARG A 2 -11.49 -13.97 -4.18
C ARG A 2 -11.40 -12.60 -4.87
N GLU A 3 -11.53 -12.58 -6.21
CA GLU A 3 -11.58 -11.34 -7.00
C GLU A 3 -10.34 -10.43 -6.83
N PHE A 4 -9.17 -11.02 -6.67
CA PHE A 4 -7.93 -10.27 -6.72
C PHE A 4 -7.66 -9.84 -8.16
N THR A 5 -7.44 -8.54 -8.38
CA THR A 5 -7.19 -7.98 -9.71
C THR A 5 -5.84 -7.27 -9.76
N MET A 6 -4.97 -7.75 -10.64
CA MET A 6 -3.73 -7.08 -11.03
C MET A 6 -3.91 -6.45 -12.42
N ARG A 7 -3.74 -5.14 -12.51
CA ARG A 7 -3.78 -4.45 -13.81
C ARG A 7 -2.37 -4.16 -14.29
N ASN A 8 -1.94 -4.91 -15.28
CA ASN A 8 -0.63 -4.81 -15.92
C ASN A 8 -0.83 -4.55 -17.42
N GLY A 9 -0.07 -3.61 -17.99
CA GLY A 9 0.03 -3.45 -19.42
C GLY A 9 -0.81 -2.33 -20.04
N PRO A 10 -0.83 -2.24 -21.40
CA PRO A 10 -1.24 -1.05 -22.15
C PRO A 10 -2.73 -0.74 -22.14
N HIS A 11 -3.57 -1.66 -21.68
CA HIS A 11 -5.02 -1.49 -21.60
C HIS A 11 -5.54 -1.07 -20.21
N GLY A 12 -4.64 -0.85 -19.24
CA GLY A 12 -4.97 -0.27 -17.93
C GLY A 12 -5.10 1.25 -17.99
N VAL A 13 -5.47 1.86 -16.86
CA VAL A 13 -5.64 3.31 -16.69
C VAL A 13 -4.34 4.10 -17.00
N SER A 14 -3.20 3.43 -17.01
CA SER A 14 -1.93 4.01 -17.44
C SER A 14 -1.31 3.17 -18.56
N ARG A 15 -0.90 3.80 -19.64
CA ARG A 15 -0.13 3.20 -20.74
C ARG A 15 1.34 2.90 -20.36
N SER A 16 1.62 2.67 -19.07
CA SER A 16 2.95 2.36 -18.58
C SER A 16 3.34 0.93 -18.92
N SER A 17 4.57 0.71 -19.36
CA SER A 17 5.18 -0.61 -19.54
C SER A 17 5.49 -1.30 -18.20
N GLN A 18 5.36 -0.62 -17.08
CA GLN A 18 5.61 -1.19 -15.76
C GLN A 18 4.55 -2.22 -15.38
N ARG A 19 5.00 -3.31 -14.82
CA ARG A 19 4.14 -4.40 -14.33
C ARG A 19 4.12 -4.41 -12.80
N CYS A 20 3.10 -5.02 -12.20
CA CYS A 20 3.17 -5.35 -10.78
C CYS A 20 4.36 -6.29 -10.54
N LEU A 21 5.13 -6.01 -9.49
CA LEU A 21 6.18 -6.87 -9.00
C LEU A 21 5.80 -7.38 -7.61
N ILE A 22 5.71 -8.68 -7.46
CA ILE A 22 5.52 -9.32 -6.15
C ILE A 22 6.74 -10.21 -5.91
N SER A 23 7.54 -9.87 -4.91
CA SER A 23 8.67 -10.66 -4.46
C SER A 23 8.44 -11.08 -3.01
N VAL A 24 8.49 -12.40 -2.78
CA VAL A 24 8.32 -12.98 -1.46
C VAL A 24 9.58 -13.82 -1.17
N ASP A 25 10.31 -13.47 -0.13
CA ASP A 25 11.47 -14.25 0.32
C ASP A 25 11.02 -15.63 0.82
N ARG A 26 11.97 -16.58 0.92
CA ARG A 26 11.71 -17.99 1.28
C ARG A 26 10.82 -18.15 2.52
N ASP A 27 11.07 -17.34 3.56
CA ASP A 27 10.36 -17.39 4.83
C ASP A 27 9.30 -16.27 4.95
N GLY A 28 9.09 -15.52 3.88
CA GLY A 28 8.12 -14.45 3.81
C GLY A 28 6.68 -14.95 3.70
N VAL A 29 5.75 -14.27 4.33
CA VAL A 29 4.33 -14.62 4.28
C VAL A 29 3.52 -13.45 3.71
N LEU A 30 3.06 -13.59 2.47
CA LEU A 30 2.14 -12.64 1.83
C LEU A 30 0.71 -13.16 1.90
N ARG A 31 -0.18 -12.37 2.49
CA ARG A 31 -1.63 -12.61 2.48
C ARG A 31 -2.35 -11.46 1.82
N ILE A 32 -3.24 -11.77 0.87
CA ILE A 32 -4.06 -10.78 0.16
C ILE A 32 -5.51 -11.23 0.27
N GLY A 33 -6.35 -10.34 0.77
CA GLY A 33 -7.78 -10.53 0.93
C GLY A 33 -8.55 -10.58 -0.38
N SER A 34 -9.85 -10.42 -0.29
CA SER A 34 -10.78 -10.49 -1.42
C SER A 34 -11.06 -9.10 -1.99
N ARG A 35 -11.44 -9.00 -3.25
CA ARG A 35 -11.79 -7.76 -3.97
C ARG A 35 -10.70 -6.69 -3.93
N VAL A 36 -9.44 -7.12 -3.84
CA VAL A 36 -8.26 -6.26 -3.84
C VAL A 36 -7.89 -5.90 -5.28
N GLY A 37 -7.72 -4.61 -5.54
CA GLY A 37 -7.25 -4.10 -6.83
C GLY A 37 -5.91 -3.38 -6.70
N ILE A 38 -4.91 -3.81 -7.47
CA ILE A 38 -3.59 -3.18 -7.53
C ILE A 38 -3.20 -2.87 -8.97
N SER A 39 -2.47 -1.78 -9.19
CA SER A 39 -2.01 -1.36 -10.52
C SER A 39 -0.54 -0.96 -10.46
N ASN A 40 0.32 -1.62 -11.23
CA ASN A 40 1.77 -1.37 -11.27
C ASN A 40 2.40 -1.28 -9.87
N THR A 41 1.89 -2.09 -8.94
CA THR A 41 2.27 -2.09 -7.54
C THR A 41 3.50 -2.97 -7.33
N VAL A 42 4.38 -2.53 -6.45
CA VAL A 42 5.53 -3.30 -5.99
C VAL A 42 5.26 -3.79 -4.57
N ILE A 43 5.32 -5.10 -4.35
CA ILE A 43 5.22 -5.71 -3.02
C ILE A 43 6.50 -6.50 -2.77
N ILE A 44 7.25 -6.10 -1.76
CA ILE A 44 8.43 -6.84 -1.28
C ILE A 44 8.13 -7.36 0.13
N CYS A 45 8.13 -8.67 0.25
CA CYS A 45 7.78 -9.37 1.47
C CYS A 45 8.92 -10.28 1.91
N THR A 46 9.68 -9.85 2.91
CA THR A 46 10.76 -10.64 3.49
C THR A 46 10.32 -11.35 4.76
N ARG A 47 9.38 -10.80 5.50
CA ARG A 47 8.83 -11.34 6.74
C ARG A 47 7.32 -11.54 6.66
N SER A 48 6.55 -10.48 6.56
CA SER A 48 5.10 -10.60 6.45
C SER A 48 4.45 -9.32 5.90
N VAL A 49 3.66 -9.48 4.85
CA VAL A 49 2.74 -8.45 4.34
C VAL A 49 1.32 -9.02 4.33
N THR A 50 0.41 -8.33 4.99
CA THR A 50 -1.01 -8.69 5.00
C THR A 50 -1.83 -7.53 4.45
N ILE A 51 -2.69 -7.82 3.47
CA ILE A 51 -3.62 -6.88 2.85
C ILE A 51 -5.03 -7.45 3.05
N GLY A 52 -5.91 -6.66 3.66
CA GLY A 52 -7.30 -7.04 3.92
C GLY A 52 -8.17 -7.06 2.68
N ASP A 53 -9.48 -7.09 2.90
CA ASP A 53 -10.48 -7.10 1.85
C ASP A 53 -10.75 -5.68 1.33
N ASP A 54 -11.26 -5.58 0.09
CA ASP A 54 -11.71 -4.32 -0.54
C ASP A 54 -10.63 -3.24 -0.70
N VAL A 55 -9.36 -3.58 -0.60
CA VAL A 55 -8.25 -2.63 -0.72
C VAL A 55 -8.08 -2.20 -2.17
N LYS A 56 -7.92 -0.89 -2.38
CA LYS A 56 -7.59 -0.30 -3.69
C LYS A 56 -6.23 0.39 -3.61
N ALA A 57 -5.28 -0.08 -4.38
CA ALA A 57 -3.98 0.55 -4.54
C ALA A 57 -3.89 1.20 -5.93
N GLY A 58 -3.67 2.51 -5.92
CA GLY A 58 -3.43 3.29 -7.12
C GLY A 58 -2.14 2.87 -7.82
N PHE A 59 -1.92 3.45 -8.99
CA PHE A 59 -0.74 3.18 -9.81
C PHE A 59 0.58 3.42 -9.05
N GLY A 60 1.51 2.45 -9.14
CA GLY A 60 2.87 2.61 -8.62
C GLY A 60 2.98 2.65 -7.10
N VAL A 61 2.06 2.04 -6.36
CA VAL A 61 2.18 1.88 -4.91
C VAL A 61 3.31 0.90 -4.58
N HIS A 62 4.10 1.19 -3.55
CA HIS A 62 5.16 0.34 -3.04
C HIS A 62 4.85 -0.08 -1.60
N ILE A 63 4.87 -1.39 -1.33
CA ILE A 63 4.65 -1.99 -0.01
C ILE A 63 5.87 -2.84 0.32
N MET A 64 6.62 -2.45 1.37
CA MET A 64 7.90 -3.07 1.68
C MET A 64 8.01 -3.29 3.19
N ASP A 65 8.28 -4.53 3.59
CA ASP A 65 8.47 -4.89 5.00
C ASP A 65 9.95 -4.93 5.43
N THR A 66 10.85 -4.38 4.62
CA THR A 66 12.30 -4.45 4.81
C THR A 66 13.02 -3.15 4.44
N ASP A 67 14.19 -2.92 5.05
CA ASP A 67 15.13 -1.86 4.66
C ASP A 67 16.07 -2.27 3.52
N PHE A 68 16.01 -3.52 3.05
CA PHE A 68 16.88 -4.13 2.05
C PHE A 68 18.33 -4.31 2.49
N HIS A 69 18.89 -3.36 3.21
CA HIS A 69 20.28 -3.30 3.65
C HIS A 69 20.38 -2.98 5.14
N ALA A 70 21.52 -3.34 5.74
CA ALA A 70 21.85 -2.92 7.08
C ALA A 70 21.97 -1.40 7.16
N LEU A 71 21.44 -0.78 8.22
CA LEU A 71 21.59 0.65 8.45
C LEU A 71 23.01 1.01 8.93
N ASP A 72 23.65 0.10 9.64
CA ASP A 72 25.05 0.24 10.05
C ASP A 72 25.98 0.23 8.83
N PRO A 73 26.86 1.21 8.66
CA PRO A 73 27.71 1.33 7.47
C PRO A 73 28.77 0.23 7.35
N GLU A 74 29.29 -0.31 8.45
CA GLU A 74 30.27 -1.39 8.41
C GLU A 74 29.61 -2.71 7.99
N ALA A 75 28.48 -3.04 8.63
CA ALA A 75 27.68 -4.21 8.26
C ALA A 75 27.26 -4.16 6.79
N ARG A 76 26.85 -2.98 6.29
CA ARG A 76 26.41 -2.80 4.90
C ARG A 76 27.50 -3.05 3.85
N ARG A 77 28.79 -2.85 4.21
CA ARG A 77 29.92 -3.17 3.32
C ARG A 77 30.29 -4.64 3.32
N GLY A 78 29.90 -5.37 4.36
CA GLY A 78 30.29 -6.74 4.60
C GLY A 78 29.31 -7.77 4.07
N ALA A 79 29.67 -9.04 4.24
CA ALA A 79 28.82 -10.18 3.89
C ALA A 79 27.54 -10.27 4.74
N GLU A 80 27.50 -9.58 5.87
CA GLU A 80 26.38 -9.58 6.83
C GLU A 80 25.27 -8.60 6.48
N ASP A 81 25.42 -7.79 5.44
CA ASP A 81 24.47 -6.75 5.04
C ASP A 81 23.02 -7.24 5.02
N ARG A 82 22.77 -8.34 4.31
CA ARG A 82 21.43 -8.92 4.21
C ARG A 82 20.92 -9.56 5.50
N LEU A 83 21.83 -10.06 6.34
CA LEU A 83 21.48 -10.68 7.61
C LEU A 83 21.04 -9.64 8.64
N LEU A 84 21.69 -8.48 8.63
CA LEU A 84 21.45 -7.39 9.57
C LEU A 84 20.44 -6.34 9.08
N ARG A 85 19.86 -6.52 7.88
CA ARG A 85 18.75 -5.69 7.42
C ARG A 85 17.56 -5.79 8.39
N ARG A 86 16.93 -4.67 8.66
CA ARG A 86 15.73 -4.66 9.51
C ARG A 86 14.50 -4.95 8.67
N SER A 87 13.66 -5.86 9.16
CA SER A 87 12.37 -6.19 8.59
C SER A 87 11.31 -6.22 9.67
N ALA A 88 10.12 -5.68 9.37
CA ALA A 88 9.00 -5.68 10.30
C ALA A 88 7.67 -5.79 9.53
N PRO A 89 6.70 -6.56 10.04
CA PRO A 89 5.44 -6.81 9.34
C PRO A 89 4.73 -5.55 8.89
N VAL A 90 4.17 -5.58 7.69
CA VAL A 90 3.23 -4.56 7.19
C VAL A 90 1.82 -5.14 7.21
N ARG A 91 0.86 -4.38 7.73
CA ARG A 91 -0.55 -4.75 7.75
C ARG A 91 -1.39 -3.64 7.14
N ILE A 92 -2.25 -3.98 6.22
CA ILE A 92 -3.23 -3.08 5.62
C ILE A 92 -4.59 -3.69 5.89
N GLY A 93 -5.45 -2.94 6.56
CA GLY A 93 -6.81 -3.34 6.93
C GLY A 93 -7.74 -3.44 5.73
N ASN A 94 -9.04 -3.49 6.04
CA ASN A 94 -10.08 -3.62 5.03
C ASN A 94 -10.50 -2.25 4.49
N ASN A 95 -11.00 -2.23 3.24
CA ASN A 95 -11.53 -1.01 2.60
C ASN A 95 -10.55 0.17 2.63
N VAL A 96 -9.26 -0.10 2.50
CA VAL A 96 -8.21 0.93 2.48
C VAL A 96 -8.01 1.42 1.06
N PHE A 97 -7.86 2.74 0.89
CA PHE A 97 -7.44 3.34 -0.37
C PHE A 97 -6.02 3.91 -0.26
N LEU A 98 -5.13 3.40 -1.08
CA LEU A 98 -3.76 3.88 -1.23
C LEU A 98 -3.64 4.68 -2.52
N GLY A 99 -3.40 5.97 -2.42
CA GLY A 99 -3.19 6.85 -3.56
C GLY A 99 -1.97 6.46 -4.39
N ALA A 100 -1.96 6.86 -5.66
CA ALA A 100 -0.87 6.52 -6.59
C ALA A 100 0.50 6.96 -6.08
N GLY A 101 1.52 6.12 -6.30
CA GLY A 101 2.90 6.39 -5.92
C GLY A 101 3.16 6.43 -4.41
N THR A 102 2.28 5.88 -3.59
CA THR A 102 2.46 5.81 -2.14
C THR A 102 3.48 4.74 -1.77
N PHE A 103 4.32 5.04 -0.78
CA PHE A 103 5.27 4.11 -0.17
C PHE A 103 4.80 3.72 1.23
N ILE A 104 4.62 2.42 1.48
CA ILE A 104 4.33 1.86 2.80
C ILE A 104 5.57 1.16 3.30
N LEU A 105 6.15 1.66 4.40
CA LEU A 105 7.41 1.15 4.93
C LEU A 105 7.17 0.05 5.98
N LYS A 106 8.24 -0.68 6.28
CA LYS A 106 8.23 -1.76 7.25
C LYS A 106 7.64 -1.34 8.61
N GLY A 107 6.95 -2.25 9.26
CA GLY A 107 6.37 -2.06 10.60
C GLY A 107 5.09 -1.23 10.63
N VAL A 108 4.60 -0.77 9.47
CA VAL A 108 3.39 0.04 9.39
C VAL A 108 2.15 -0.85 9.45
N SER A 109 1.17 -0.41 10.25
CA SER A 109 -0.20 -0.93 10.22
C SER A 109 -1.15 0.19 9.80
N ILE A 110 -1.96 -0.07 8.78
CA ILE A 110 -3.00 0.85 8.31
C ILE A 110 -4.35 0.25 8.68
N GLY A 111 -5.13 0.99 9.47
CA GLY A 111 -6.44 0.56 9.93
C GLY A 111 -7.51 0.59 8.84
N ASP A 112 -8.65 -0.03 9.13
CA ASP A 112 -9.77 -0.14 8.22
C ASP A 112 -10.30 1.23 7.78
N ASN A 113 -10.79 1.33 6.55
CA ASN A 113 -11.35 2.55 5.95
C ASN A 113 -10.37 3.73 5.88
N ALA A 114 -9.08 3.51 6.08
CA ALA A 114 -8.09 4.58 5.96
C ALA A 114 -7.86 4.96 4.49
N VAL A 115 -7.52 6.22 4.29
CA VAL A 115 -7.15 6.75 2.97
C VAL A 115 -5.77 7.36 3.05
N VAL A 116 -4.89 6.97 2.13
CA VAL A 116 -3.56 7.54 2.00
C VAL A 116 -3.49 8.33 0.69
N GLY A 117 -3.20 9.61 0.79
CA GLY A 117 -3.06 10.51 -0.36
C GLY A 117 -1.91 10.08 -1.29
N ALA A 118 -2.01 10.44 -2.57
CA ALA A 118 -1.00 10.11 -3.57
C ALA A 118 0.40 10.63 -3.18
N ARG A 119 1.46 9.89 -3.60
CA ARG A 119 2.87 10.20 -3.36
C ARG A 119 3.25 10.39 -1.88
N SER A 120 2.50 9.76 -0.99
CA SER A 120 2.82 9.77 0.44
C SER A 120 3.87 8.72 0.80
N VAL A 121 4.64 9.01 1.84
CA VAL A 121 5.56 8.03 2.47
C VAL A 121 5.08 7.74 3.87
N VAL A 122 4.50 6.55 4.06
CA VAL A 122 3.95 6.12 5.34
C VAL A 122 5.04 5.46 6.17
N THR A 123 5.48 6.16 7.21
CA THR A 123 6.58 5.76 8.11
C THR A 123 6.09 5.34 9.50
N ARG A 124 4.80 5.48 9.78
CA ARG A 124 4.14 5.10 11.04
C ARG A 124 2.72 4.64 10.80
N SER A 125 2.18 3.88 11.74
CA SER A 125 0.83 3.33 11.62
C SER A 125 -0.25 4.41 11.53
N ILE A 126 -1.28 4.10 10.77
CA ILE A 126 -2.45 4.96 10.52
C ILE A 126 -3.66 4.31 11.18
N PRO A 127 -4.36 5.02 12.07
CA PRO A 127 -5.62 4.54 12.65
C PRO A 127 -6.72 4.33 11.60
N SER A 128 -7.74 3.55 11.97
CA SER A 128 -8.93 3.36 11.13
C SER A 128 -9.68 4.69 10.93
N ASN A 129 -10.33 4.81 9.77
CA ASN A 129 -11.19 5.95 9.42
C ASN A 129 -10.43 7.29 9.37
N GLU A 130 -9.15 7.29 9.01
CA GLU A 130 -8.37 8.51 8.87
C GLU A 130 -7.84 8.70 7.45
N VAL A 131 -7.68 9.97 7.07
CA VAL A 131 -7.05 10.42 5.83
C VAL A 131 -5.67 10.97 6.17
N TRP A 132 -4.64 10.41 5.56
CA TRP A 132 -3.23 10.81 5.74
C TRP A 132 -2.60 11.14 4.40
N ALA A 133 -1.67 12.09 4.37
CA ALA A 133 -0.91 12.42 3.17
C ALA A 133 0.44 13.05 3.50
N GLY A 134 1.34 13.07 2.51
CA GLY A 134 2.62 13.76 2.55
C GLY A 134 3.83 12.84 2.73
N ASN A 135 5.02 13.45 2.78
CA ASN A 135 6.30 12.78 3.04
C ASN A 135 7.07 13.51 4.18
N PRO A 136 7.16 12.91 5.35
CA PRO A 136 6.44 11.73 5.81
C PRO A 136 4.93 12.02 5.95
N ALA A 137 4.10 10.98 5.77
CA ALA A 137 2.65 11.11 5.87
C ALA A 137 2.21 11.60 7.26
N ARG A 138 1.23 12.49 7.27
CA ARG A 138 0.60 13.07 8.47
C ARG A 138 -0.91 13.01 8.34
N ARG A 139 -1.60 12.97 9.47
CA ARG A 139 -3.05 13.02 9.53
C ARG A 139 -3.57 14.33 8.94
N ILE A 140 -4.53 14.23 8.06
CA ILE A 140 -5.22 15.39 7.45
C ILE A 140 -6.58 15.59 8.13
N ARG A 141 -7.41 14.52 8.20
CA ARG A 141 -8.77 14.56 8.74
C ARG A 141 -9.30 13.15 9.00
N ARG A 142 -10.51 13.03 9.52
CA ARG A 142 -11.26 11.76 9.51
C ARG A 142 -11.85 11.50 8.12
N ALA A 143 -11.99 10.23 7.76
CA ALA A 143 -12.54 9.83 6.46
C ALA A 143 -14.02 10.21 6.31
N GLU A 144 -14.78 10.20 7.41
CA GLU A 144 -16.21 10.52 7.43
C GLU A 144 -16.51 12.01 7.16
N GLU A 145 -15.56 12.89 7.45
CA GLU A 145 -15.70 14.36 7.26
C GLU A 145 -15.71 14.77 5.77
N GLY A 146 -15.68 13.81 4.85
CA GLY A 146 -15.64 14.03 3.42
C GLY A 146 -16.70 13.25 2.65
N LYS A 147 -17.83 12.92 3.26
CA LYS A 147 -18.96 12.40 2.48
C LYS A 147 -19.32 13.44 1.42
N ALA A 148 -19.13 13.08 0.14
CA ALA A 148 -19.61 13.89 -0.95
C ALA A 148 -21.10 14.16 -0.75
N PRO A 149 -21.61 15.38 -1.07
CA PRO A 149 -23.04 15.60 -1.12
C PRO A 149 -23.64 14.51 -2.01
N GLN A 150 -24.75 13.91 -1.54
CA GLN A 150 -25.48 12.93 -2.32
C GLN A 150 -25.71 13.51 -3.72
N VAL A 151 -25.26 12.81 -4.74
CA VAL A 151 -25.60 13.17 -6.12
C VAL A 151 -27.12 13.14 -6.18
N MET A 152 -27.73 14.34 -6.24
CA MET A 152 -29.16 14.44 -6.52
C MET A 152 -29.37 13.73 -7.86
N GLU A 153 -30.10 12.62 -7.83
CA GLU A 153 -30.63 12.00 -9.03
C GLU A 153 -31.35 13.10 -9.81
N ARG A 154 -30.77 13.49 -10.93
CA ARG A 154 -31.50 14.32 -11.89
C ARG A 154 -32.66 13.45 -12.40
N SER A 155 -33.83 13.71 -11.87
CA SER A 155 -35.07 13.19 -12.42
C SER A 155 -35.06 13.48 -13.90
N ALA A 156 -34.99 12.44 -14.71
CA ALA A 156 -35.27 12.52 -16.12
C ALA A 156 -36.76 12.85 -16.24
N HIS A 157 -37.06 14.08 -16.47
CA HIS A 157 -38.40 14.49 -16.93
C HIS A 157 -38.33 14.68 -18.43
N ALA A 158 -39.10 13.79 -19.08
CA ALA A 158 -39.75 13.83 -20.40
C ALA A 158 -38.98 14.41 -21.59
#